data_acce2ed4b017cb2ddc60bb6af3713c6a
#
_entry.id   acce2ed4b017cb2ddc60bb6af3713c6a
#
_cell.length_a   1.000
_cell.length_b   1.000
_cell.length_c   1.000
_cell.angle_alpha   90.00
_cell.angle_beta   90.00
_cell.angle_gamma   90.00
#
_symmetry.space_group_name_H-M   'P 1'
#
loop_
_entity.id
_entity.type
_entity.pdbx_description
1 polymer ?
#
loop_
_entity_poly.entity_id
_entity_poly.type
_entity_poly.pdbx_seq_one_letter_code
_entity_poly.pdbx_strand_id
1 'polypeptide(L)'
;MNVKSSNSITDVIIVIDTDTLINDFKDVDVSKDKDTPTGVSHKYSYMVVRDSLAIHGNGGADLNIKSHVGDVVRIAGVSASDNFDSSVLIYNLKQYGGEEVFSNPHFKKYTRSSMMPKKDKMFPVGYEDQDYWFMLVDITGKGTENYGICFAVYNRPQNGEQSLFGYFYWDPTITVVN
;
A
#
# COMPACT_ATOMS: atom_id res chain seq x y z
N MET A 1 22.35 -28.83 -10.71
CA MET A 1 21.34 -28.27 -9.80
C MET A 1 21.64 -26.78 -9.62
N ASN A 2 20.98 -25.90 -10.34
CA ASN A 2 21.11 -24.48 -10.11
C ASN A 2 20.09 -24.05 -9.05
N VAL A 3 20.53 -23.97 -7.82
CA VAL A 3 19.77 -23.33 -6.75
C VAL A 3 19.87 -21.81 -6.99
N LYS A 4 18.92 -21.24 -7.73
CA LYS A 4 18.68 -19.81 -7.69
C LYS A 4 17.90 -19.51 -6.39
N SER A 5 18.60 -19.37 -5.31
CA SER A 5 18.08 -18.70 -4.12
C SER A 5 18.30 -17.20 -4.28
N SER A 6 17.52 -16.58 -5.11
CA SER A 6 17.34 -15.13 -5.06
C SER A 6 15.88 -14.89 -4.70
N ASN A 7 15.62 -14.53 -3.46
CA ASN A 7 14.31 -14.02 -3.05
C ASN A 7 13.91 -12.91 -4.02
N SER A 8 12.79 -13.07 -4.67
CA SER A 8 12.27 -12.04 -5.57
C SER A 8 11.47 -11.01 -4.77
N ILE A 9 11.38 -9.79 -5.29
CA ILE A 9 10.56 -8.74 -4.70
C ILE A 9 9.35 -8.54 -5.57
N THR A 10 8.17 -8.66 -4.97
CA THR A 10 6.89 -8.31 -5.57
C THR A 10 6.45 -6.96 -5.07
N ASP A 11 6.41 -5.96 -5.96
CA ASP A 11 5.91 -4.64 -5.64
C ASP A 11 4.39 -4.60 -5.78
N VAL A 12 3.71 -4.16 -4.73
CA VAL A 12 2.27 -3.88 -4.71
C VAL A 12 2.07 -2.40 -4.39
N ILE A 13 1.40 -1.69 -5.28
CA ILE A 13 0.98 -0.31 -5.03
C ILE A 13 -0.50 -0.33 -4.65
N ILE A 14 -0.82 0.35 -3.56
CA ILE A 14 -2.20 0.54 -3.09
C ILE A 14 -2.58 1.99 -3.32
N VAL A 15 -3.56 2.20 -4.18
CA VAL A 15 -4.15 3.52 -4.40
C VAL A 15 -5.43 3.61 -3.57
N ILE A 16 -5.55 4.67 -2.78
CA ILE A 16 -6.76 4.98 -2.00
C ILE A 16 -7.47 6.18 -2.63
N ASP A 17 -8.76 6.02 -2.92
CA ASP A 17 -9.65 7.12 -3.31
C ASP A 17 -9.99 7.95 -2.06
N THR A 18 -9.07 8.82 -1.70
CA THR A 18 -9.16 9.65 -0.51
C THR A 18 -10.24 10.71 -0.61
N ASP A 19 -10.56 11.19 -1.81
CA ASP A 19 -11.59 12.23 -2.00
C ASP A 19 -12.98 11.66 -1.69
N THR A 20 -13.29 10.50 -2.25
CA THR A 20 -14.54 9.80 -1.93
C THR A 20 -14.58 9.40 -0.46
N LEU A 21 -13.49 8.87 0.09
CA LEU A 21 -13.43 8.47 1.49
C LEU A 21 -13.63 9.66 2.42
N ILE A 22 -12.92 10.75 2.24
CA ILE A 22 -13.05 11.96 3.08
C ILE A 22 -14.47 12.52 2.98
N ASN A 23 -15.05 12.58 1.78
CA ASN A 23 -16.41 13.07 1.61
C ASN A 23 -17.45 12.19 2.33
N ASP A 24 -17.32 10.87 2.24
CA ASP A 24 -18.26 9.93 2.87
C ASP A 24 -18.14 9.92 4.40
N PHE A 25 -16.96 10.24 4.94
CA PHE A 25 -16.66 10.22 6.38
C PHE A 25 -16.53 11.60 7.04
N LYS A 26 -16.81 12.70 6.31
CA LYS A 26 -16.63 14.08 6.85
C LYS A 26 -17.47 14.38 8.10
N ASP A 27 -18.63 13.74 8.22
CA ASP A 27 -19.58 13.93 9.33
C ASP A 27 -19.58 12.71 10.29
N VAL A 28 -18.63 11.79 10.13
CA VAL A 28 -18.45 10.60 10.96
C VAL A 28 -17.28 10.81 11.91
N ASP A 29 -17.44 10.38 13.17
CA ASP A 29 -16.33 10.38 14.12
C ASP A 29 -15.36 9.22 13.78
N VAL A 30 -14.37 9.53 12.94
CA VAL A 30 -13.36 8.56 12.52
C VAL A 30 -12.25 8.44 13.55
N SER A 31 -11.73 7.22 13.71
CA SER A 31 -10.70 6.95 14.70
C SER A 31 -9.44 7.81 14.50
N LYS A 32 -8.94 8.37 15.60
CA LYS A 32 -7.63 9.02 15.70
C LYS A 32 -6.60 8.13 16.39
N ASP A 33 -6.98 6.90 16.72
CA ASP A 33 -6.10 5.90 17.31
C ASP A 33 -5.73 4.84 16.26
N LYS A 34 -4.44 4.70 15.98
CA LYS A 34 -3.90 3.74 15.01
C LYS A 34 -4.15 2.28 15.38
N ASP A 35 -4.37 1.99 16.67
CA ASP A 35 -4.56 0.63 17.16
C ASP A 35 -6.04 0.17 17.08
N THR A 36 -6.95 1.14 16.89
CA THR A 36 -8.40 0.92 16.71
C THR A 36 -8.93 1.66 15.47
N PRO A 37 -8.43 1.37 14.26
CA PRO A 37 -8.80 2.09 13.04
C PRO A 37 -10.27 1.86 12.66
N THR A 38 -10.86 2.80 11.94
CA THR A 38 -12.21 2.73 11.40
C THR A 38 -12.25 1.78 10.19
N GLY A 39 -13.17 0.81 10.20
CA GLY A 39 -13.39 -0.09 9.07
C GLY A 39 -14.05 0.60 7.88
N VAL A 40 -13.56 0.33 6.68
CA VAL A 40 -14.12 0.87 5.43
C VAL A 40 -14.41 -0.24 4.43
N SER A 41 -15.31 0.03 3.49
CA SER A 41 -15.61 -0.91 2.41
C SER A 41 -14.50 -0.93 1.35
N HIS A 42 -14.50 -1.97 0.54
CA HIS A 42 -13.50 -2.20 -0.52
C HIS A 42 -13.51 -1.13 -1.64
N LYS A 43 -14.58 -0.35 -1.78
CA LYS A 43 -14.76 0.62 -2.87
C LYS A 43 -13.71 1.75 -2.94
N TYR A 44 -12.97 1.96 -1.85
CA TYR A 44 -11.95 3.03 -1.79
C TYR A 44 -10.54 2.57 -2.16
N SER A 45 -10.32 1.26 -2.33
CA SER A 45 -8.98 0.68 -2.40
C SER A 45 -8.74 -0.04 -3.72
N TYR A 46 -7.58 0.20 -4.33
CA TYR A 46 -7.15 -0.41 -5.58
C TYR A 46 -5.72 -0.93 -5.42
N MET A 47 -5.54 -2.23 -5.47
CA MET A 47 -4.22 -2.87 -5.39
C MET A 47 -3.70 -3.21 -6.78
N VAL A 48 -2.49 -2.76 -7.08
CA VAL A 48 -1.85 -2.97 -8.39
C VAL A 48 -0.53 -3.70 -8.22
N VAL A 49 -0.35 -4.74 -8.99
CA VAL A 49 0.88 -5.52 -9.11
C VAL A 49 1.24 -5.68 -10.59
N ARG A 50 2.48 -6.08 -10.89
CA ARG A 50 2.86 -6.48 -12.25
C ARG A 50 1.93 -7.57 -12.76
N ASP A 51 1.40 -7.40 -13.98
CA ASP A 51 0.40 -8.30 -14.58
C ASP A 51 0.82 -9.78 -14.57
N SER A 52 2.09 -10.07 -14.86
CA SER A 52 2.62 -11.44 -14.84
C SER A 52 2.61 -12.12 -13.46
N LEU A 53 2.43 -11.36 -12.39
CA LEU A 53 2.34 -11.83 -11.02
C LEU A 53 0.90 -11.81 -10.48
N ALA A 54 -0.02 -11.15 -11.17
CA ALA A 54 -1.43 -11.15 -10.81
C ALA A 54 -2.09 -12.47 -11.25
N ILE A 55 -2.85 -13.08 -10.34
CA ILE A 55 -3.72 -14.21 -10.65
C ILE A 55 -5.13 -13.69 -10.85
N HIS A 56 -5.58 -12.87 -9.91
CA HIS A 56 -6.91 -12.26 -9.91
C HIS A 56 -6.90 -10.95 -9.13
N GLY A 57 -7.84 -10.05 -9.45
CA GLY A 57 -8.11 -8.84 -8.67
C GLY A 57 -7.12 -7.69 -8.85
N ASN A 58 -6.25 -7.73 -9.88
CA ASN A 58 -5.35 -6.62 -10.18
C ASN A 58 -6.15 -5.34 -10.49
N GLY A 59 -5.89 -4.28 -9.77
CA GLY A 59 -6.67 -3.03 -9.83
C GLY A 59 -7.93 -3.04 -8.95
N GLY A 60 -8.15 -4.08 -8.14
CA GLY A 60 -9.25 -4.18 -7.18
C GLY A 60 -8.78 -4.16 -5.74
N ALA A 61 -9.72 -4.28 -4.81
CA ALA A 61 -9.43 -4.27 -3.37
C ALA A 61 -9.01 -5.64 -2.81
N ASP A 62 -9.15 -6.71 -3.59
CA ASP A 62 -8.71 -8.08 -3.27
C ASP A 62 -7.75 -8.53 -4.36
N LEU A 63 -6.50 -8.82 -3.98
CA LEU A 63 -5.44 -9.15 -4.93
C LEU A 63 -4.85 -10.52 -4.63
N ASN A 64 -4.91 -11.43 -5.62
CA ASN A 64 -4.25 -12.71 -5.58
C ASN A 64 -2.97 -12.68 -6.43
N ILE A 65 -1.86 -13.12 -5.85
CA ILE A 65 -0.54 -13.05 -6.47
C ILE A 65 0.11 -14.43 -6.63
N LYS A 66 0.92 -14.51 -7.68
CA LYS A 66 1.83 -15.63 -7.89
C LYS A 66 3.18 -15.30 -7.27
N SER A 67 3.59 -16.07 -6.26
CA SER A 67 4.85 -15.87 -5.57
C SER A 67 5.32 -17.16 -4.89
N HIS A 68 6.52 -17.17 -4.34
CA HIS A 68 7.12 -18.33 -3.69
C HIS A 68 7.44 -18.04 -2.24
N VAL A 69 7.42 -19.08 -1.42
CA VAL A 69 7.94 -18.98 -0.04
C VAL A 69 9.39 -18.49 -0.06
N GLY A 70 9.67 -17.46 0.73
CA GLY A 70 10.96 -16.76 0.76
C GLY A 70 11.00 -15.49 -0.11
N ASP A 71 10.03 -15.25 -0.99
CA ASP A 71 9.90 -13.96 -1.68
C ASP A 71 9.44 -12.87 -0.71
N VAL A 72 9.65 -11.61 -1.10
CA VAL A 72 9.27 -10.43 -0.33
C VAL A 72 8.18 -9.66 -1.07
N VAL A 73 7.11 -9.32 -0.40
CA VAL A 73 6.13 -8.35 -0.91
C VAL A 73 6.45 -6.98 -0.33
N ARG A 74 6.59 -6.01 -1.23
CA ARG A 74 6.89 -4.62 -0.89
C ARG A 74 5.68 -3.76 -1.23
N ILE A 75 5.04 -3.20 -0.20
CA ILE A 75 3.76 -2.49 -0.31
C ILE A 75 3.99 -1.00 -0.13
N ALA A 76 3.54 -0.21 -1.11
CA ALA A 76 3.47 1.25 -1.03
C ALA A 76 2.02 1.71 -1.07
N GLY A 77 1.69 2.76 -0.31
CA GLY A 77 0.39 3.42 -0.35
C GLY A 77 0.48 4.81 -0.96
N VAL A 78 -0.51 5.17 -1.76
CA VAL A 78 -0.63 6.49 -2.37
C VAL A 78 -2.11 6.88 -2.46
N SER A 79 -2.41 8.18 -2.35
CA SER A 79 -3.76 8.67 -2.65
C SER A 79 -3.97 8.77 -4.16
N ALA A 80 -5.22 8.86 -4.60
CA ALA A 80 -5.55 9.09 -6.01
C ALA A 80 -5.03 10.44 -6.54
N SER A 81 -4.66 11.39 -5.66
CA SER A 81 -3.99 12.65 -6.01
C SER A 81 -2.46 12.58 -5.96
N ASP A 82 -1.86 11.39 -5.96
CA ASP A 82 -0.40 11.20 -5.83
C ASP A 82 0.17 11.83 -4.54
N ASN A 83 -0.57 11.75 -3.44
CA ASN A 83 -0.25 12.37 -2.16
C ASN A 83 -0.12 13.91 -2.20
N PHE A 84 -0.66 14.54 -3.24
CA PHE A 84 -0.57 16.00 -3.41
C PHE A 84 -1.56 16.75 -2.52
N ASP A 85 -2.86 16.48 -2.64
CA ASP A 85 -3.90 17.12 -1.83
C ASP A 85 -4.11 16.40 -0.49
N SER A 86 -4.18 15.09 -0.55
CA SER A 86 -4.25 14.19 0.59
C SER A 86 -3.18 13.12 0.48
N SER A 87 -2.71 12.58 1.60
CA SER A 87 -1.69 11.54 1.62
C SER A 87 -2.16 10.30 2.34
N VAL A 88 -1.65 9.16 1.89
CA VAL A 88 -1.90 7.85 2.48
C VAL A 88 -0.59 7.27 3.01
N LEU A 89 -0.64 6.74 4.23
CA LEU A 89 0.43 5.95 4.82
C LEU A 89 -0.11 4.58 5.19
N ILE A 90 0.33 3.52 4.50
CA ILE A 90 0.10 2.14 4.93
C ILE A 90 1.03 1.89 6.12
N TYR A 91 0.46 1.54 7.29
CA TYR A 91 1.27 1.42 8.50
C TYR A 91 1.20 0.06 9.18
N ASN A 92 0.23 -0.79 8.82
CA ASN A 92 0.15 -2.13 9.39
C ASN A 92 -0.61 -3.09 8.46
N LEU A 93 -0.27 -4.38 8.57
CA LEU A 93 -1.04 -5.50 8.06
C LEU A 93 -1.39 -6.39 9.25
N LYS A 94 -2.66 -6.67 9.46
CA LYS A 94 -3.14 -7.43 10.61
C LYS A 94 -3.86 -8.68 10.14
N GLN A 95 -3.34 -9.84 10.48
CA GLN A 95 -4.00 -11.11 10.19
C GLN A 95 -5.29 -11.25 11.01
N TYR A 96 -6.35 -11.69 10.36
CA TYR A 96 -7.63 -12.00 10.99
C TYR A 96 -8.01 -13.49 10.93
N GLY A 97 -7.36 -14.25 10.06
CA GLY A 97 -7.62 -15.69 9.91
C GLY A 97 -7.08 -16.24 8.59
N GLY A 98 -7.46 -17.46 8.28
CA GLY A 98 -6.89 -18.19 7.16
C GLY A 98 -5.53 -18.79 7.49
N GLU A 99 -4.73 -19.03 6.46
CA GLU A 99 -3.37 -19.57 6.61
C GLU A 99 -2.37 -18.44 6.86
N GLU A 100 -1.27 -18.72 7.56
CA GLU A 100 -0.19 -17.76 7.76
C GLU A 100 0.70 -17.72 6.51
N VAL A 101 0.40 -16.79 5.62
CA VAL A 101 1.12 -16.60 4.35
C VAL A 101 2.21 -15.56 4.49
N PHE A 102 1.98 -14.52 5.30
CA PHE A 102 2.89 -13.41 5.52
C PHE A 102 3.58 -13.45 6.87
N SER A 103 4.83 -13.00 6.91
CA SER A 103 5.51 -12.64 8.15
C SER A 103 4.90 -11.37 8.77
N ASN A 104 5.29 -11.06 10.01
CA ASN A 104 5.00 -9.76 10.61
C ASN A 104 5.54 -8.64 9.70
N PRO A 105 4.74 -7.60 9.42
CA PRO A 105 5.17 -6.50 8.56
C PRO A 105 6.25 -5.65 9.24
N HIS A 106 7.15 -5.11 8.43
CA HIS A 106 8.13 -4.14 8.89
C HIS A 106 8.25 -2.97 7.92
N PHE A 107 8.47 -1.78 8.48
CA PHE A 107 8.62 -0.55 7.72
C PHE A 107 10.06 -0.37 7.24
N LYS A 108 10.22 0.08 5.99
CA LYS A 108 11.53 0.44 5.46
C LYS A 108 11.49 1.69 4.58
N LYS A 109 12.47 2.57 4.82
CA LYS A 109 12.68 3.78 4.03
C LYS A 109 13.93 3.63 3.17
N TYR A 110 13.85 4.11 1.92
CA TYR A 110 14.96 4.16 0.98
C TYR A 110 15.06 5.56 0.38
N THR A 111 16.27 6.07 0.25
CA THR A 111 16.54 7.27 -0.55
C THR A 111 17.12 6.85 -1.89
N ARG A 112 16.58 7.38 -2.97
CA ARG A 112 17.03 7.12 -4.35
C ARG A 112 17.06 8.41 -5.15
N SER A 113 18.10 8.56 -5.96
CA SER A 113 18.15 9.59 -6.99
C SER A 113 17.11 9.24 -8.07
N SER A 114 16.13 10.11 -8.23
CA SER A 114 14.99 9.93 -9.14
C SER A 114 14.93 11.06 -10.14
N MET A 115 14.44 10.75 -11.35
CA MET A 115 14.29 11.77 -12.37
C MET A 115 13.19 12.75 -11.98
N MET A 116 13.43 14.03 -12.23
CA MET A 116 12.48 15.12 -12.02
C MET A 116 12.41 16.02 -13.23
N PRO A 117 11.21 16.47 -13.64
CA PRO A 117 11.08 17.54 -14.61
C PRO A 117 11.73 18.82 -14.07
N LYS A 118 12.33 19.64 -14.93
CA LYS A 118 12.82 20.97 -14.52
C LYS A 118 11.64 21.94 -14.40
N LYS A 119 11.81 22.96 -13.55
CA LYS A 119 10.76 23.95 -13.22
C LYS A 119 10.02 24.53 -14.43
N ASP A 120 10.77 24.84 -15.50
CA ASP A 120 10.20 25.58 -16.63
C ASP A 120 10.08 24.73 -17.91
N LYS A 121 10.52 23.48 -17.87
CA LYS A 121 10.47 22.56 -19.01
C LYS A 121 10.61 21.10 -18.58
N MET A 122 9.87 20.25 -19.26
CA MET A 122 9.86 18.82 -18.95
C MET A 122 11.19 18.13 -19.28
N PHE A 123 11.82 18.53 -20.38
CA PHE A 123 13.06 17.92 -20.87
C PHE A 123 14.15 18.98 -21.14
N PRO A 124 15.44 18.63 -20.97
CA PRO A 124 15.93 17.38 -20.39
C PRO A 124 15.59 17.31 -18.89
N VAL A 125 15.36 16.11 -18.38
CA VAL A 125 15.08 15.87 -16.95
C VAL A 125 16.28 16.24 -16.07
N GLY A 126 16.01 16.54 -14.81
CA GLY A 126 17.00 16.57 -13.73
C GLY A 126 16.92 15.30 -12.88
N TYR A 127 17.75 15.23 -11.84
CA TYR A 127 17.74 14.16 -10.85
C TYR A 127 17.79 14.77 -9.46
N GLU A 128 16.96 14.26 -8.57
CA GLU A 128 16.89 14.69 -7.17
C GLU A 128 16.71 13.46 -6.27
N ASP A 129 17.26 13.53 -5.06
CA ASP A 129 17.07 12.46 -4.09
C ASP A 129 15.65 12.50 -3.55
N GLN A 130 14.96 11.36 -3.66
CA GLN A 130 13.62 11.15 -3.17
C GLN A 130 13.59 10.02 -2.14
N ASP A 131 12.78 10.21 -1.10
CA ASP A 131 12.54 9.21 -0.10
C ASP A 131 11.32 8.35 -0.48
N TYR A 132 11.52 7.04 -0.45
CA TYR A 132 10.50 6.03 -0.66
C TYR A 132 10.36 5.20 0.60
N TRP A 133 9.14 4.96 1.03
CA TRP A 133 8.88 4.09 2.18
C TRP A 133 7.90 2.98 1.82
N PHE A 134 8.12 1.84 2.41
CA PHE A 134 7.37 0.63 2.12
C PHE A 134 7.07 -0.13 3.41
N MET A 135 5.95 -0.81 3.41
CA MET A 135 5.70 -1.93 4.29
C MET A 135 6.18 -3.20 3.59
N LEU A 136 6.99 -3.99 4.26
CA LEU A 136 7.58 -5.22 3.75
C LEU A 136 7.03 -6.40 4.53
N VAL A 137 6.68 -7.47 3.83
CA VAL A 137 6.34 -8.77 4.40
C VAL A 137 7.04 -9.88 3.61
N ASP A 138 7.57 -10.87 4.31
CA ASP A 138 8.09 -12.08 3.68
C ASP A 138 6.96 -13.07 3.47
N ILE A 139 7.02 -13.82 2.38
CA ILE A 139 6.10 -14.93 2.15
C ILE A 139 6.64 -16.16 2.90
N THR A 140 5.90 -16.57 3.93
CA THR A 140 6.25 -17.68 4.81
C THR A 140 5.49 -18.95 4.49
N GLY A 141 4.34 -18.83 3.82
CA GLY A 141 3.47 -19.94 3.50
C GLY A 141 2.76 -19.76 2.16
N LYS A 142 1.97 -20.77 1.80
CA LYS A 142 1.06 -20.76 0.67
C LYS A 142 -0.37 -20.86 1.18
N GLY A 143 -1.31 -20.45 0.38
CA GLY A 143 -2.71 -20.52 0.70
C GLY A 143 -3.38 -19.15 0.67
N THR A 144 -4.48 -19.02 1.39
CA THR A 144 -5.26 -17.78 1.47
C THR A 144 -5.21 -17.25 2.90
N GLU A 145 -4.73 -16.03 3.04
CA GLU A 145 -4.74 -15.29 4.30
C GLU A 145 -5.82 -14.20 4.26
N ASN A 146 -6.58 -14.09 5.34
CA ASN A 146 -7.49 -12.98 5.59
C ASN A 146 -6.76 -11.96 6.44
N TYR A 147 -6.54 -10.78 5.92
CA TYR A 147 -5.78 -9.75 6.62
C TYR A 147 -6.42 -8.37 6.45
N GLY A 148 -6.11 -7.48 7.36
CA GLY A 148 -6.51 -6.08 7.27
C GLY A 148 -5.31 -5.23 6.88
N ILE A 149 -5.49 -4.38 5.91
CA ILE A 149 -4.52 -3.33 5.58
C ILE A 149 -4.94 -2.08 6.32
N CYS A 150 -4.09 -1.65 7.27
CA CYS A 150 -4.31 -0.44 8.05
C CYS A 150 -3.58 0.73 7.39
N PHE A 151 -4.30 1.85 7.24
CA PHE A 151 -3.76 3.06 6.63
C PHE A 151 -4.23 4.33 7.34
N ALA A 152 -3.37 5.33 7.31
CA ALA A 152 -3.69 6.67 7.76
C ALA A 152 -3.96 7.56 6.55
N VAL A 153 -4.96 8.43 6.68
CA VAL A 153 -5.26 9.48 5.70
C VAL A 153 -4.94 10.83 6.32
N TYR A 154 -4.14 11.60 5.62
CA TYR A 154 -3.84 12.98 5.95
C TYR A 154 -4.46 13.88 4.89
N ASN A 155 -5.19 14.91 5.33
CA ASN A 155 -5.83 15.87 4.44
C ASN A 155 -5.14 17.23 4.54
N ARG A 156 -5.04 17.94 3.42
CA ARG A 156 -4.48 19.30 3.36
C ARG A 156 -5.62 20.32 3.32
N PRO A 157 -5.80 21.15 4.34
CA PRO A 157 -6.67 22.32 4.21
C PRO A 157 -6.06 23.31 3.21
N GLN A 158 -6.91 24.12 2.58
CA GLN A 158 -6.56 25.00 1.44
C GLN A 158 -5.27 25.81 1.58
N ASN A 159 -4.83 26.15 2.80
CA ASN A 159 -3.66 26.98 3.06
C ASN A 159 -2.77 26.43 4.19
N GLY A 160 -2.71 25.12 4.37
CA GLY A 160 -2.03 24.52 5.51
C GLY A 160 -1.19 23.29 5.21
N GLU A 161 -0.51 22.82 6.24
CA GLU A 161 0.14 21.52 6.25
C GLU A 161 -0.91 20.39 6.31
N GLN A 162 -0.55 19.22 5.84
CA GLN A 162 -1.41 18.05 5.96
C GLN A 162 -1.60 17.68 7.44
N SER A 163 -2.85 17.40 7.82
CA SER A 163 -3.23 16.95 9.16
C SER A 163 -3.96 15.62 9.09
N LEU A 164 -3.87 14.84 10.17
CA LEU A 164 -4.52 13.54 10.25
C LEU A 164 -6.04 13.67 10.12
N PHE A 165 -6.61 13.10 9.05
CA PHE A 165 -8.05 12.92 8.90
C PHE A 165 -8.53 11.73 9.71
N GLY A 166 -7.85 10.57 9.64
CA GLY A 166 -8.19 9.40 10.43
C GLY A 166 -7.36 8.17 10.10
N TYR A 167 -7.53 7.15 10.94
CA TYR A 167 -6.99 5.81 10.73
C TYR A 167 -8.09 4.88 10.26
N PHE A 168 -7.78 4.10 9.23
CA PHE A 168 -8.72 3.23 8.53
C PHE A 168 -8.13 1.85 8.29
N TYR A 169 -9.00 0.86 8.04
CA TYR A 169 -8.62 -0.43 7.51
C TYR A 169 -9.72 -0.98 6.61
N TRP A 170 -9.32 -1.82 5.65
CA TRP A 170 -10.22 -2.74 4.98
C TRP A 170 -9.65 -4.16 5.07
N ASP A 171 -10.45 -5.15 4.79
CA ASP A 171 -10.18 -6.56 5.02
C ASP A 171 -10.06 -7.36 3.70
N PRO A 172 -9.01 -7.16 2.89
CA PRO A 172 -8.80 -7.96 1.70
C PRO A 172 -8.39 -9.39 2.04
N THR A 173 -8.59 -10.27 1.07
CA THR A 173 -7.94 -11.58 1.06
C THR A 173 -6.75 -11.55 0.12
N ILE A 174 -5.69 -12.30 0.45
CA ILE A 174 -4.62 -12.60 -0.47
C ILE A 174 -4.42 -14.10 -0.59
N THR A 175 -4.27 -14.56 -1.82
CA THR A 175 -3.91 -15.95 -2.09
C THR A 175 -2.54 -15.98 -2.76
N VAL A 176 -1.64 -16.77 -2.19
CA VAL A 176 -0.31 -17.02 -2.71
C VAL A 176 -0.25 -18.45 -3.26
N VAL A 177 0.02 -18.57 -4.54
CA VAL A 177 0.26 -19.86 -5.23
C VAL A 177 1.61 -19.80 -5.94
N ASN A 178 2.15 -20.99 -6.24
CA ASN A 178 3.40 -21.13 -7.03
C ASN A 178 3.21 -20.83 -8.50
#